data_94ecea5a42f556e64b4ff064c60c0016
#
_entry.id   94ecea5a42f556e64b4ff064c60c0016
#
_cell.length_a   1.000
_cell.length_b   1.000
_cell.length_c   1.000
_cell.angle_alpha   90.00
_cell.angle_beta   90.00
_cell.angle_gamma   90.00
#
_symmetry.space_group_name_H-M   'P 1'
#
loop_
_entity.id
_entity.type
_entity.pdbx_description
1 polymer ?
#
loop_
_entity_poly.entity_id
_entity_poly.type
_entity_poly.pdbx_seq_one_letter_code
_entity_poly.pdbx_strand_id
1 'polypeptide(L)'
;MNEQERKEKAIREYAEEYAKFSAEFERGSEAISKWMEYSNTDPEKAQHYKAILDETVANQNAMAERFIEVCGAAYYYGHSVDMMLWQHAVKALYYLRTKI
;
A
#
# COMPACT_ATOMS: atom_id res chain seq x y z
N MET A 1 29.38 6.10 -3.00
CA MET A 1 28.25 7.01 -2.65
C MET A 1 28.46 7.53 -1.24
N ASN A 2 28.45 8.85 -1.04
CA ASN A 2 28.58 9.45 0.29
C ASN A 2 27.25 9.42 1.03
N GLU A 3 27.26 9.83 2.30
CA GLU A 3 26.06 9.74 3.15
C GLU A 3 24.92 10.64 2.66
N GLN A 4 25.26 11.85 2.18
CA GLN A 4 24.25 12.77 1.65
C GLN A 4 23.54 12.16 0.41
N GLU A 5 24.30 11.54 -0.47
CA GLU A 5 23.74 10.89 -1.66
C GLU A 5 22.86 9.69 -1.28
N ARG A 6 23.26 8.94 -0.26
CA ARG A 6 22.43 7.81 0.25
C ARG A 6 21.13 8.30 0.84
N LYS A 7 21.15 9.40 1.57
CA LYS A 7 19.96 10.03 2.14
C LYS A 7 19.02 10.49 1.03
N GLU A 8 19.55 11.19 0.05
CA GLU A 8 18.74 11.68 -1.08
C GLU A 8 18.11 10.53 -1.86
N LYS A 9 18.86 9.46 -2.07
CA LYS A 9 18.36 8.26 -2.74
C LYS A 9 17.24 7.61 -1.94
N ALA A 10 17.41 7.46 -0.61
CA ALA A 10 16.41 6.86 0.26
C ALA A 10 15.10 7.64 0.24
N ILE A 11 15.19 8.97 0.31
CA ILE A 11 14.01 9.84 0.29
C ILE A 11 13.30 9.76 -1.07
N ARG A 12 14.05 9.77 -2.17
CA ARG A 12 13.49 9.66 -3.51
C ARG A 12 12.79 8.32 -3.72
N GLU A 13 13.42 7.22 -3.32
CA GLU A 13 12.84 5.89 -3.44
C GLU A 13 11.56 5.75 -2.60
N TYR A 14 11.56 6.33 -1.40
CA TYR A 14 10.36 6.38 -0.57
C TYR A 14 9.23 7.13 -1.29
N ALA A 15 9.52 8.31 -1.84
CA ALA A 15 8.51 9.10 -2.54
C ALA A 15 7.90 8.34 -3.72
N GLU A 16 8.73 7.64 -4.48
CA GLU A 16 8.29 6.85 -5.63
C GLU A 16 7.38 5.69 -5.22
N GLU A 17 7.80 4.92 -4.23
CA GLU A 17 7.03 3.77 -3.75
C GLU A 17 5.78 4.20 -2.96
N TYR A 18 5.87 5.30 -2.22
CA TYR A 18 4.72 5.89 -1.53
C TYR A 18 3.62 6.27 -2.52
N ALA A 19 3.97 6.90 -3.62
CA ALA A 19 2.99 7.31 -4.64
C ALA A 19 2.21 6.10 -5.18
N LYS A 20 2.91 4.99 -5.43
CA LYS A 20 2.30 3.77 -5.95
C LYS A 20 1.42 3.08 -4.90
N PHE A 21 1.95 2.92 -3.69
CA PHE A 21 1.24 2.19 -2.63
C PHE A 21 0.01 2.96 -2.15
N SER A 22 0.15 4.28 -1.95
CA SER A 22 -0.97 5.11 -1.51
C SER A 22 -2.08 5.17 -2.54
N ALA A 23 -1.76 5.20 -3.83
CA ALA A 23 -2.77 5.18 -4.90
C ALA A 23 -3.58 3.89 -4.87
N GLU A 24 -2.92 2.74 -4.70
CA GLU A 24 -3.62 1.46 -4.60
C GLU A 24 -4.44 1.36 -3.31
N PHE A 25 -3.93 1.90 -2.21
CA PHE A 25 -4.67 1.94 -0.95
C PHE A 25 -5.95 2.77 -1.08
N GLU A 26 -5.86 3.95 -1.69
CA GLU A 26 -7.02 4.82 -1.89
C GLU A 26 -8.05 4.20 -2.84
N ARG A 27 -7.58 3.58 -3.92
CA ARG A 27 -8.44 2.88 -4.87
C ARG A 27 -9.18 1.73 -4.19
N GLY A 28 -8.50 0.99 -3.31
CA GLY A 28 -9.11 -0.08 -2.51
C GLY A 28 -10.13 0.44 -1.51
N SER A 29 -9.84 1.57 -0.86
CA SER A 29 -10.76 2.19 0.09
C SER A 29 -12.05 2.64 -0.58
N GLU A 30 -11.96 3.22 -1.77
CA GLU A 30 -13.13 3.60 -2.56
C GLU A 30 -13.92 2.36 -3.00
N ALA A 31 -13.23 1.33 -3.47
CA ALA A 31 -13.87 0.10 -3.92
C ALA A 31 -14.63 -0.61 -2.80
N ILE A 32 -14.07 -0.66 -1.59
CA ILE A 32 -14.77 -1.31 -0.47
C ILE A 32 -16.02 -0.53 -0.06
N SER A 33 -15.95 0.80 -0.07
CA SER A 33 -17.11 1.64 0.21
C SER A 33 -18.24 1.39 -0.79
N LYS A 34 -17.91 1.34 -2.08
CA LYS A 34 -18.87 1.09 -3.14
C LYS A 34 -19.44 -0.33 -3.09
N TRP A 35 -18.58 -1.31 -2.82
CA TRP A 35 -19.03 -2.68 -2.64
C TRP A 35 -20.05 -2.79 -1.52
N MET A 36 -19.78 -2.17 -0.38
CA MET A 36 -20.70 -2.18 0.76
C MET A 36 -22.01 -1.45 0.42
N GLU A 37 -21.91 -0.32 -0.29
CA GLU A 37 -23.09 0.45 -0.69
C GLU A 37 -24.04 -0.37 -1.57
N TYR A 38 -23.51 -1.11 -2.52
CA TYR A 38 -24.32 -1.83 -3.51
C TYR A 38 -24.61 -3.30 -3.17
N SER A 39 -24.03 -3.83 -2.09
CA SER A 39 -24.14 -5.26 -1.79
C SER A 39 -25.58 -5.74 -1.60
N ASN A 40 -26.49 -4.89 -1.14
CA ASN A 40 -27.89 -5.23 -0.93
C ASN A 40 -28.84 -4.63 -1.97
N THR A 41 -28.37 -3.71 -2.80
CA THR A 41 -29.24 -2.96 -3.74
C THR A 41 -28.96 -3.25 -5.20
N ASP A 42 -27.72 -3.55 -5.55
CA ASP A 42 -27.32 -3.80 -6.94
C ASP A 42 -26.17 -4.82 -6.95
N PRO A 43 -26.48 -6.12 -6.99
CA PRO A 43 -25.46 -7.17 -6.94
C PRO A 43 -24.42 -7.12 -8.06
N GLU A 44 -24.79 -6.66 -9.26
CA GLU A 44 -23.83 -6.56 -10.38
C GLU A 44 -22.81 -5.48 -10.12
N LYS A 45 -23.24 -4.31 -9.64
CA LYS A 45 -22.33 -3.23 -9.29
C LYS A 45 -21.44 -3.64 -8.09
N ALA A 46 -22.04 -4.32 -7.10
CA ALA A 46 -21.28 -4.82 -5.96
C ALA A 46 -20.16 -5.75 -6.40
N GLN A 47 -20.46 -6.66 -7.34
CA GLN A 47 -19.46 -7.60 -7.85
C GLN A 47 -18.35 -6.87 -8.62
N HIS A 48 -18.71 -5.85 -9.38
CA HIS A 48 -17.72 -5.01 -10.08
C HIS A 48 -16.73 -4.38 -9.12
N TYR A 49 -17.23 -3.77 -8.03
CA TYR A 49 -16.36 -3.13 -7.04
C TYR A 49 -15.57 -4.14 -6.21
N LYS A 50 -16.15 -5.32 -5.97
CA LYS A 50 -15.42 -6.40 -5.29
C LYS A 50 -14.22 -6.86 -6.12
N ALA A 51 -14.37 -6.96 -7.44
CA ALA A 51 -13.27 -7.31 -8.32
C ALA A 51 -12.15 -6.27 -8.29
N ILE A 52 -12.51 -4.98 -8.27
CA ILE A 52 -11.53 -3.89 -8.13
C ILE A 52 -10.82 -3.98 -6.77
N LEU A 53 -11.57 -4.21 -5.71
CA LEU A 53 -11.00 -4.37 -4.37
C LEU A 53 -9.99 -5.50 -4.33
N ASP A 54 -10.33 -6.65 -4.88
CA ASP A 54 -9.44 -7.81 -4.92
C ASP A 54 -8.16 -7.51 -5.71
N GLU A 55 -8.27 -6.79 -6.81
CA GLU A 55 -7.11 -6.34 -7.60
C GLU A 55 -6.21 -5.41 -6.79
N THR A 56 -6.79 -4.43 -6.10
CA THR A 56 -5.99 -3.49 -5.30
C THR A 56 -5.30 -4.19 -4.13
N VAL A 57 -5.95 -5.17 -3.50
CA VAL A 57 -5.34 -5.96 -2.44
C VAL A 57 -4.16 -6.75 -2.98
N ALA A 58 -4.32 -7.40 -4.13
CA ALA A 58 -3.22 -8.14 -4.76
C ALA A 58 -2.03 -7.21 -5.09
N ASN A 59 -2.31 -6.03 -5.63
CA ASN A 59 -1.28 -5.05 -5.94
C ASN A 59 -0.57 -4.55 -4.68
N GLN A 60 -1.32 -4.26 -3.61
CA GLN A 60 -0.73 -3.83 -2.34
C GLN A 60 0.15 -4.93 -1.75
N ASN A 61 -0.29 -6.18 -1.80
CA ASN A 61 0.49 -7.31 -1.32
C ASN A 61 1.80 -7.46 -2.10
N ALA A 62 1.76 -7.27 -3.42
CA ALA A 62 2.95 -7.34 -4.26
C ALA A 62 3.95 -6.22 -3.97
N MET A 63 3.46 -5.05 -3.53
CA MET A 63 4.29 -3.88 -3.22
C MET A 63 4.74 -3.80 -1.76
N ALA A 64 4.14 -4.60 -0.87
CA ALA A 64 4.30 -4.43 0.57
C ALA A 64 5.75 -4.52 1.04
N GLU A 65 6.48 -5.54 0.60
CA GLU A 65 7.87 -5.74 1.03
C GLU A 65 8.77 -4.57 0.64
N ARG A 66 8.66 -4.13 -0.62
CA ARG A 66 9.45 -2.99 -1.11
C ARG A 66 9.07 -1.70 -0.38
N PHE A 67 7.78 -1.49 -0.14
CA PHE A 67 7.32 -0.30 0.57
C PHE A 67 7.85 -0.25 2.00
N ILE A 68 7.83 -1.39 2.71
CA ILE A 68 8.40 -1.49 4.05
C ILE A 68 9.89 -1.13 4.03
N GLU A 69 10.62 -1.64 3.05
CA GLU A 69 12.05 -1.39 2.89
C GLU A 69 12.36 0.10 2.72
N VAL A 70 11.63 0.77 1.82
CA VAL A 70 11.87 2.20 1.57
C VAL A 70 11.42 3.08 2.74
N CYS A 71 10.36 2.70 3.46
CA CYS A 71 9.95 3.38 4.69
C CYS A 71 11.05 3.32 5.74
N GLY A 72 11.61 2.14 5.96
CA GLY A 72 12.68 1.95 6.93
C GLY A 72 13.93 2.76 6.59
N ALA A 73 14.33 2.78 5.33
CA ALA A 73 15.48 3.54 4.87
C ALA A 73 15.28 5.05 5.04
N ALA A 74 14.11 5.57 4.65
CA ALA A 74 13.79 6.99 4.80
C ALA A 74 13.73 7.38 6.27
N TYR A 75 13.11 6.57 7.10
CA TYR A 75 13.02 6.82 8.54
C TYR A 75 14.39 6.83 9.20
N TYR A 76 15.27 5.93 8.79
CA TYR A 76 16.65 5.88 9.30
C TYR A 76 17.36 7.22 9.10
N TYR A 77 17.12 7.89 7.97
CA TYR A 77 17.71 9.19 7.67
C TYR A 77 16.93 10.38 8.23
N GLY A 78 15.93 10.14 9.08
CA GLY A 78 15.17 11.18 9.75
C GLY A 78 14.05 11.80 8.91
N HIS A 79 13.71 11.19 7.79
CA HIS A 79 12.62 11.68 6.96
C HIS A 79 11.26 11.21 7.52
N SER A 80 10.25 12.08 7.43
CA SER A 80 8.88 11.71 7.82
C SER A 80 8.33 10.65 6.89
N VAL A 81 7.72 9.61 7.47
CA VAL A 81 7.09 8.54 6.70
C VAL A 81 5.64 8.39 7.15
N ASP A 82 4.80 7.87 6.26
CA ASP A 82 3.40 7.58 6.56
C ASP A 82 3.33 6.30 7.41
N MET A 83 3.23 6.48 8.72
CA MET A 83 3.24 5.37 9.67
C MET A 83 2.02 4.47 9.53
N MET A 84 0.87 5.03 9.17
CA MET A 84 -0.35 4.25 8.96
C MET A 84 -0.18 3.28 7.78
N LEU A 85 0.31 3.79 6.66
CA LEU A 85 0.54 2.95 5.47
C LEU A 85 1.68 1.96 5.70
N TRP A 86 2.73 2.35 6.42
CA TRP A 86 3.80 1.43 6.77
C TRP A 86 3.27 0.26 7.58
N GLN A 87 2.47 0.54 8.62
CA GLN A 87 1.84 -0.51 9.43
C GLN A 87 0.91 -1.38 8.59
N HIS A 88 0.16 -0.78 7.67
CA HIS A 88 -0.72 -1.53 6.78
C HIS A 88 0.08 -2.52 5.92
N ALA A 89 1.20 -2.08 5.37
CA ALA A 89 2.07 -2.94 4.57
C ALA A 89 2.67 -4.08 5.40
N VAL A 90 3.07 -3.80 6.64
CA VAL A 90 3.59 -4.83 7.56
C VAL A 90 2.53 -5.90 7.83
N LYS A 91 1.30 -5.47 8.10
CA LYS A 91 0.18 -6.40 8.33
C LYS A 91 -0.12 -7.25 7.10
N ALA A 92 -0.10 -6.64 5.90
CA ALA A 92 -0.32 -7.35 4.66
C ALA A 92 0.73 -8.43 4.43
N LEU A 93 2.00 -8.10 4.66
CA LEU A 93 3.10 -9.05 4.49
C LEU A 93 3.02 -10.18 5.52
N TYR A 94 2.70 -9.85 6.77
CA TYR A 94 2.51 -10.84 7.82
C TYR A 94 1.38 -11.82 7.47
N TYR A 95 0.25 -11.29 7.00
CA TYR A 95 -0.91 -12.09 6.62
C TYR A 95 -0.55 -13.07 5.50
N LEU A 96 0.20 -12.62 4.49
CA LEU A 96 0.64 -13.50 3.40
C LEU A 96 1.53 -14.62 3.90
N ARG A 97 2.46 -14.31 4.80
CA ARG A 97 3.40 -15.31 5.34
C ARG A 97 2.72 -16.36 6.21
N THR A 98 1.67 -15.98 6.92
CA THR A 98 0.96 -16.90 7.81
C THR A 98 -0.07 -17.77 7.09
N LYS A 99 -0.41 -17.42 5.87
CA LYS A 99 -1.34 -18.19 5.03
C LYS A 99 -0.69 -19.37 4.30
N ILE A 100 0.61 -19.39 4.29
CA ILE A 100 1.38 -20.46 3.65
C ILE A 100 1.69 -21.60 4.69
#